data_0d919cd4dbc2a2e84f03cb77d7631d16
#
_entry.id   0d919cd4dbc2a2e84f03cb77d7631d16
#
_cell.length_a   1.000
_cell.length_b   1.000
_cell.length_c   1.000
_cell.angle_alpha   90.00
_cell.angle_beta   90.00
_cell.angle_gamma   90.00
#
_symmetry.space_group_name_H-M   'P 1'
#
loop_
_entity.id
_entity.type
_entity.pdbx_description
1 polymer ?
#
loop_
_entity_poly.entity_id
_entity_poly.type
_entity_poly.pdbx_seq_one_letter_code
_entity_poly.pdbx_strand_id
1 'polypeptide(L)'
;MKKYFKIIVALFVLLIFVGTFVFLWKKSQPQPEVYEELTPKYGDIVKTTIVTGKIEPRNEVSVKPQISGIITEILKEAGDQVQQGEVIAKVKVIPDMNQLSSAEARLRLARINVEQAQNDFSREKVLYEKGLVSREEYEKSLQTFNQASEEVKAATDNLEVVRDGVSRSNASASSTLIRSTISGIILDIPVKVGNSVILSNTFNDGTTIATVANMGDLIFRGNIDETEVGQLVTGMPMKITIGALQDYRFSASLEYISPKATESNGANQFEIKAAVHLSGGSRIRSGYSANAEIELASARQVITLPESAIAFEGNDTYVYIVKGNDGEHQLFERRKITTGLSDGINIEIKSGISSKEKVRGQKILDTPEEE
;
A
#
# COMPACT_ATOMS: atom_id res chain seq x y z
N MET A 1 61.58 78.65 -17.08
CA MET A 1 61.07 77.72 -16.07
C MET A 1 59.67 77.20 -16.33
N LYS A 2 58.65 77.97 -16.72
CA LYS A 2 57.23 77.50 -16.93
C LYS A 2 57.06 76.52 -18.07
N LYS A 3 57.91 76.50 -19.12
CA LYS A 3 57.83 75.52 -20.22
C LYS A 3 58.27 74.12 -19.84
N TYR A 4 59.39 74.01 -19.09
CA TYR A 4 59.92 72.70 -18.62
C TYR A 4 58.98 72.02 -17.60
N PHE A 5 58.34 72.85 -16.76
CA PHE A 5 57.33 72.31 -15.81
C PHE A 5 56.15 71.65 -16.50
N LYS A 6 55.63 72.23 -17.56
CA LYS A 6 54.54 71.64 -18.37
C LYS A 6 54.95 70.31 -19.05
N ILE A 7 56.21 70.25 -19.51
CA ILE A 7 56.73 69.01 -20.13
C ILE A 7 56.85 67.91 -19.08
N ILE A 8 57.35 68.22 -17.88
CA ILE A 8 57.47 67.24 -16.77
C ILE A 8 56.11 66.73 -16.32
N VAL A 9 55.13 67.59 -16.18
CA VAL A 9 53.73 67.21 -15.83
C VAL A 9 53.10 66.33 -16.94
N ALA A 10 53.33 66.64 -18.23
CA ALA A 10 52.84 65.83 -19.34
C ALA A 10 53.49 64.43 -19.33
N LEU A 11 54.80 64.36 -19.04
CA LEU A 11 55.54 63.09 -18.99
C LEU A 11 55.06 62.23 -17.76
N PHE A 12 54.76 62.84 -16.63
CA PHE A 12 54.21 62.17 -15.47
C PHE A 12 52.79 61.61 -15.71
N VAL A 13 51.93 62.39 -16.38
CA VAL A 13 50.59 61.94 -16.77
C VAL A 13 50.66 60.79 -17.76
N LEU A 14 51.60 60.85 -18.75
CA LEU A 14 51.83 59.75 -19.69
C LEU A 14 52.29 58.49 -19.00
N LEU A 15 53.16 58.61 -17.99
CA LEU A 15 53.67 57.49 -17.21
C LEU A 15 52.57 56.81 -16.37
N ILE A 16 51.66 57.60 -15.77
CA ILE A 16 50.48 57.10 -15.09
C ILE A 16 49.56 56.39 -16.07
N PHE A 17 49.33 56.99 -17.22
CA PHE A 17 48.45 56.39 -18.27
C PHE A 17 49.00 55.04 -18.76
N VAL A 18 50.32 54.96 -19.05
CA VAL A 18 50.98 53.72 -19.44
C VAL A 18 50.93 52.70 -18.31
N GLY A 19 51.16 53.13 -17.07
CA GLY A 19 51.11 52.25 -15.86
C GLY A 19 49.72 51.67 -15.66
N THR A 20 48.65 52.52 -15.76
CA THR A 20 47.26 52.05 -15.63
C THR A 20 46.88 51.14 -16.79
N PHE A 21 47.37 51.41 -18.02
CA PHE A 21 47.11 50.56 -19.19
C PHE A 21 47.77 49.18 -19.03
N VAL A 22 49.05 49.13 -18.61
CA VAL A 22 49.76 47.88 -18.33
C VAL A 22 49.10 47.11 -17.20
N PHE A 23 48.67 47.79 -16.13
CA PHE A 23 47.95 47.16 -15.02
C PHE A 23 46.62 46.56 -15.45
N LEU A 24 45.81 47.31 -16.20
CA LEU A 24 44.54 46.84 -16.74
C LEU A 24 44.73 45.68 -17.75
N TRP A 25 45.76 45.78 -18.63
CA TRP A 25 46.06 44.69 -19.57
C TRP A 25 46.48 43.40 -18.83
N LYS A 26 47.32 43.51 -17.79
CA LYS A 26 47.70 42.36 -16.96
C LYS A 26 46.54 41.76 -16.18
N LYS A 27 45.60 42.60 -15.69
CA LYS A 27 44.37 42.18 -15.00
C LYS A 27 43.30 41.62 -15.94
N SER A 28 43.33 41.99 -17.21
CA SER A 28 42.43 41.54 -18.27
C SER A 28 42.83 40.20 -18.88
N GLN A 29 43.99 39.63 -18.53
CA GLN A 29 44.33 38.29 -19.01
C GLN A 29 43.45 37.29 -18.30
N PRO A 30 42.78 36.36 -19.02
CA PRO A 30 41.95 35.32 -18.44
C PRO A 30 42.82 34.48 -17.51
N GLN A 31 42.41 34.29 -16.27
CA GLN A 31 43.07 33.40 -15.34
C GLN A 31 43.00 31.97 -15.88
N PRO A 32 44.06 31.18 -15.71
CA PRO A 32 44.08 29.80 -16.18
C PRO A 32 42.95 29.02 -15.47
N GLU A 33 42.10 28.41 -16.26
CA GLU A 33 41.03 27.56 -15.75
C GLU A 33 41.64 26.24 -15.29
N VAL A 34 41.54 25.96 -13.99
CA VAL A 34 42.01 24.72 -13.38
C VAL A 34 40.79 23.79 -13.20
N TYR A 35 40.93 22.58 -13.69
CA TYR A 35 39.93 21.56 -13.57
C TYR A 35 40.37 20.42 -12.66
N GLU A 36 39.47 19.84 -11.93
CA GLU A 36 39.74 18.65 -11.13
C GLU A 36 40.13 17.46 -12.05
N GLU A 37 41.13 16.69 -11.62
CA GLU A 37 41.53 15.48 -12.32
C GLU A 37 40.82 14.26 -11.72
N LEU A 38 39.94 13.65 -12.45
CA LEU A 38 39.20 12.46 -12.06
C LEU A 38 39.81 11.21 -12.68
N THR A 39 39.94 10.17 -11.88
CA THR A 39 40.38 8.85 -12.36
C THR A 39 39.19 7.92 -12.39
N PRO A 40 38.92 7.27 -13.54
CA PRO A 40 37.86 6.27 -13.63
C PRO A 40 38.07 5.15 -12.62
N LYS A 41 36.99 4.74 -11.94
CA LYS A 41 37.05 3.69 -10.92
C LYS A 41 36.13 2.55 -11.36
N TYR A 42 36.46 1.35 -10.92
CA TYR A 42 35.49 0.24 -11.02
C TYR A 42 34.45 0.40 -9.91
N GLY A 43 33.19 0.33 -10.28
CA GLY A 43 32.08 0.47 -9.36
C GLY A 43 30.81 -0.22 -9.88
N ASP A 44 29.81 -0.24 -9.05
CA ASP A 44 28.49 -0.72 -9.42
C ASP A 44 27.57 0.49 -9.66
N ILE A 45 26.80 0.46 -10.73
CA ILE A 45 25.77 1.46 -11.05
C ILE A 45 24.44 0.77 -10.97
N VAL A 46 23.52 1.34 -10.19
CA VAL A 46 22.17 0.84 -10.05
C VAL A 46 21.21 1.98 -10.35
N LYS A 47 20.45 1.84 -11.43
CA LYS A 47 19.37 2.77 -11.76
C LYS A 47 18.13 2.38 -10.96
N THR A 48 17.68 3.25 -10.07
CA THR A 48 16.50 3.02 -9.25
C THR A 48 15.41 4.05 -9.52
N THR A 49 14.17 3.66 -9.27
CA THR A 49 13.06 4.61 -9.14
C THR A 49 12.42 4.46 -7.77
N ILE A 50 11.82 5.54 -7.24
CA ILE A 50 11.22 5.57 -5.93
C ILE A 50 9.72 5.74 -6.08
N VAL A 51 8.97 4.77 -5.56
CA VAL A 51 7.51 4.80 -5.54
C VAL A 51 7.03 5.01 -4.11
N THR A 52 6.16 5.99 -3.92
CA THR A 52 5.50 6.23 -2.63
C THR A 52 4.22 5.43 -2.53
N GLY A 53 3.93 4.91 -1.34
CA GLY A 53 2.75 4.08 -1.12
C GLY A 53 2.50 3.83 0.35
N LYS A 54 1.76 2.74 0.63
CA LYS A 54 1.41 2.32 1.99
C LYS A 54 1.67 0.83 2.17
N ILE A 55 1.90 0.45 3.43
CA ILE A 55 1.94 -0.95 3.83
C ILE A 55 0.55 -1.34 4.31
N GLU A 56 -0.01 -2.38 3.71
CA GLU A 56 -1.34 -2.88 4.01
C GLU A 56 -1.30 -4.41 4.13
N PRO A 57 -2.21 -5.04 4.89
CA PRO A 57 -2.34 -6.49 4.87
C PRO A 57 -2.84 -6.93 3.49
N ARG A 58 -2.37 -8.08 3.02
CA ARG A 58 -2.81 -8.65 1.72
C ARG A 58 -4.31 -8.89 1.69
N ASN A 59 -4.86 -9.39 2.80
CA ASN A 59 -6.27 -9.67 2.97
C ASN A 59 -6.81 -8.95 4.19
N GLU A 60 -7.75 -8.07 3.94
CA GLU A 60 -8.50 -7.32 4.93
C GLU A 60 -9.99 -7.64 4.75
N VAL A 61 -10.64 -8.09 5.81
CA VAL A 61 -12.03 -8.52 5.75
C VAL A 61 -12.89 -7.71 6.72
N SER A 62 -13.90 -7.05 6.17
CA SER A 62 -14.92 -6.37 6.97
C SER A 62 -15.94 -7.40 7.49
N VAL A 63 -15.99 -7.57 8.79
CA VAL A 63 -16.97 -8.41 9.48
C VAL A 63 -18.27 -7.62 9.56
N LYS A 64 -19.32 -8.15 8.93
CA LYS A 64 -20.66 -7.54 8.85
C LYS A 64 -21.70 -8.41 9.54
N PRO A 65 -22.80 -7.85 10.09
CA PRO A 65 -23.85 -8.61 10.73
C PRO A 65 -24.68 -9.37 9.68
N GLN A 66 -25.21 -10.53 10.09
CA GLN A 66 -26.15 -11.32 9.28
C GLN A 66 -27.60 -10.92 9.53
N ILE A 67 -27.87 -10.11 10.56
CA ILE A 67 -29.18 -9.59 10.92
C ILE A 67 -29.10 -8.12 11.28
N SER A 68 -30.16 -7.37 11.07
CA SER A 68 -30.28 -6.00 11.55
C SER A 68 -30.67 -5.96 13.03
N GLY A 69 -30.11 -5.02 13.78
CA GLY A 69 -30.36 -4.90 15.19
C GLY A 69 -29.56 -3.81 15.89
N ILE A 70 -29.48 -3.89 17.22
CA ILE A 70 -28.69 -2.97 18.04
C ILE A 70 -27.54 -3.74 18.70
N ILE A 71 -26.34 -3.19 18.69
CA ILE A 71 -25.18 -3.77 19.39
C ILE A 71 -25.43 -3.68 20.91
N THR A 72 -25.45 -4.83 21.55
CA THR A 72 -25.60 -4.91 23.02
C THR A 72 -24.27 -5.02 23.74
N GLU A 73 -23.29 -5.65 23.11
CA GLU A 73 -22.00 -5.90 23.73
C GLU A 73 -20.91 -6.00 22.66
N ILE A 74 -19.74 -5.45 22.92
CA ILE A 74 -18.52 -5.61 22.14
C ILE A 74 -17.52 -6.32 23.04
N LEU A 75 -17.06 -7.51 22.64
CA LEU A 75 -16.24 -8.42 23.42
C LEU A 75 -14.74 -8.30 23.11
N LYS A 76 -14.40 -7.58 22.08
CA LYS A 76 -13.02 -7.41 21.58
C LYS A 76 -12.74 -5.94 21.29
N GLU A 77 -11.46 -5.59 21.31
CA GLU A 77 -11.00 -4.24 20.98
C GLU A 77 -10.09 -4.25 19.75
N ALA A 78 -9.86 -3.06 19.16
CA ALA A 78 -8.89 -2.90 18.10
C ALA A 78 -7.47 -3.22 18.61
N GLY A 79 -6.76 -4.09 17.89
CA GLY A 79 -5.47 -4.64 18.28
C GLY A 79 -5.53 -6.06 18.85
N ASP A 80 -6.70 -6.56 19.20
CA ASP A 80 -6.87 -7.94 19.68
C ASP A 80 -6.66 -8.96 18.58
N GLN A 81 -6.07 -10.08 18.92
CA GLN A 81 -5.98 -11.25 18.05
C GLN A 81 -7.25 -12.08 18.15
N VAL A 82 -7.81 -12.49 17.02
CA VAL A 82 -9.00 -13.34 16.93
C VAL A 82 -8.77 -14.53 16.02
N GLN A 83 -9.45 -15.64 16.36
CA GLN A 83 -9.51 -16.84 15.55
C GLN A 83 -10.78 -16.84 14.68
N GLN A 84 -10.75 -17.59 13.59
CA GLN A 84 -11.94 -17.81 12.79
C GLN A 84 -13.06 -18.43 13.65
N GLY A 85 -14.27 -17.86 13.59
CA GLY A 85 -15.43 -18.28 14.40
C GLY A 85 -15.51 -17.65 15.79
N GLU A 86 -14.49 -16.93 16.25
CA GLU A 86 -14.49 -16.24 17.54
C GLU A 86 -15.46 -15.05 17.56
N VAL A 87 -16.17 -14.86 18.67
CA VAL A 87 -17.20 -13.82 18.80
C VAL A 87 -16.55 -12.47 19.07
N ILE A 88 -16.91 -11.48 18.26
CA ILE A 88 -16.44 -10.08 18.36
C ILE A 88 -17.47 -9.21 19.07
N ALA A 89 -18.75 -9.35 18.70
CA ALA A 89 -19.83 -8.53 19.23
C ALA A 89 -21.14 -9.32 19.31
N LYS A 90 -22.09 -8.81 20.10
CA LYS A 90 -23.46 -9.31 20.21
C LYS A 90 -24.44 -8.27 19.69
N VAL A 91 -25.41 -8.71 18.91
CA VAL A 91 -26.49 -7.89 18.36
C VAL A 91 -27.81 -8.40 18.87
N LYS A 92 -28.66 -7.49 19.33
CA LYS A 92 -30.07 -7.76 19.64
C LYS A 92 -30.91 -7.42 18.43
N VAL A 93 -31.73 -8.36 17.99
CA VAL A 93 -32.62 -8.18 16.83
C VAL A 93 -33.63 -7.07 17.11
N ILE A 94 -33.94 -6.28 16.09
CA ILE A 94 -35.13 -5.42 16.01
C ILE A 94 -36.07 -6.12 15.04
N PRO A 95 -37.08 -6.87 15.50
CA PRO A 95 -37.95 -7.60 14.63
C PRO A 95 -38.82 -6.65 13.80
N ASP A 96 -39.08 -7.03 12.54
CA ASP A 96 -40.13 -6.40 11.76
C ASP A 96 -41.48 -6.75 12.37
N MET A 97 -42.29 -5.73 12.72
CA MET A 97 -43.54 -5.91 13.44
C MET A 97 -44.59 -6.70 12.63
N ASN A 98 -44.57 -6.60 11.28
CA ASN A 98 -45.47 -7.35 10.43
C ASN A 98 -45.10 -8.83 10.40
N GLN A 99 -43.78 -9.13 10.29
CA GLN A 99 -43.29 -10.50 10.33
C GLN A 99 -43.52 -11.14 11.70
N LEU A 100 -43.32 -10.40 12.80
CA LEU A 100 -43.58 -10.85 14.15
C LEU A 100 -45.06 -11.18 14.35
N SER A 101 -45.95 -10.26 14.00
CA SER A 101 -47.41 -10.48 14.08
C SER A 101 -47.89 -11.68 13.26
N SER A 102 -47.32 -11.87 12.05
CA SER A 102 -47.65 -13.01 11.18
C SER A 102 -47.17 -14.34 11.79
N ALA A 103 -45.95 -14.39 12.36
CA ALA A 103 -45.43 -15.57 13.04
C ALA A 103 -46.23 -15.93 14.30
N GLU A 104 -46.64 -14.93 15.11
CA GLU A 104 -47.52 -15.14 16.26
C GLU A 104 -48.90 -15.66 15.83
N ALA A 105 -49.47 -15.13 14.78
CA ALA A 105 -50.76 -15.62 14.29
C ALA A 105 -50.68 -17.08 13.79
N ARG A 106 -49.57 -17.43 13.10
CA ARG A 106 -49.34 -18.82 12.64
C ARG A 106 -49.19 -19.77 13.84
N LEU A 107 -48.44 -19.39 14.88
CA LEU A 107 -48.33 -20.20 16.07
C LEU A 107 -49.69 -20.40 16.80
N ARG A 108 -50.55 -19.34 16.87
CA ARG A 108 -51.89 -19.46 17.45
C ARG A 108 -52.73 -20.46 16.66
N LEU A 109 -52.74 -20.41 15.32
CA LEU A 109 -53.47 -21.35 14.46
C LEU A 109 -52.96 -22.79 14.65
N ALA A 110 -51.64 -23.01 14.67
CA ALA A 110 -51.03 -24.32 14.90
C ALA A 110 -51.44 -24.91 16.24
N ARG A 111 -51.48 -24.08 17.32
CA ARG A 111 -51.95 -24.52 18.65
C ARG A 111 -53.42 -24.95 18.65
N ILE A 112 -54.30 -24.24 17.96
CA ILE A 112 -55.73 -24.63 17.83
C ILE A 112 -55.84 -25.97 17.11
N ASN A 113 -55.08 -26.15 16.02
CA ASN A 113 -55.09 -27.37 15.23
C ASN A 113 -54.60 -28.59 16.02
N VAL A 114 -53.49 -28.45 16.80
CA VAL A 114 -53.00 -29.57 17.61
C VAL A 114 -53.95 -29.93 18.73
N GLU A 115 -54.59 -28.94 19.38
CA GLU A 115 -55.59 -29.19 20.41
C GLU A 115 -56.79 -29.98 19.85
N GLN A 116 -57.32 -29.60 18.67
CA GLN A 116 -58.37 -30.35 18.00
C GLN A 116 -57.90 -31.77 17.66
N ALA A 117 -56.75 -31.92 17.00
CA ALA A 117 -56.19 -33.22 16.62
C ALA A 117 -55.94 -34.13 17.88
N GLN A 118 -55.47 -33.54 19.00
CA GLN A 118 -55.29 -34.25 20.24
C GLN A 118 -56.63 -34.77 20.83
N ASN A 119 -57.68 -33.95 20.79
CA ASN A 119 -59.00 -34.34 21.28
C ASN A 119 -59.59 -35.47 20.39
N ASP A 120 -59.46 -35.37 19.09
CA ASP A 120 -59.92 -36.39 18.14
C ASP A 120 -59.12 -37.70 18.34
N PHE A 121 -57.79 -37.62 18.43
CA PHE A 121 -56.92 -38.78 18.69
C PHE A 121 -57.27 -39.46 20.04
N SER A 122 -57.50 -38.68 21.07
CA SER A 122 -57.84 -39.19 22.39
C SER A 122 -59.18 -39.94 22.37
N ARG A 123 -60.16 -39.42 21.61
CA ARG A 123 -61.47 -40.08 21.40
C ARG A 123 -61.31 -41.39 20.62
N GLU A 124 -60.60 -41.34 19.47
CA GLU A 124 -60.39 -42.52 18.61
C GLU A 124 -59.61 -43.62 19.36
N LYS A 125 -58.63 -43.22 20.20
CA LYS A 125 -57.88 -44.13 21.05
C LYS A 125 -58.80 -44.95 22.01
N VAL A 126 -59.73 -44.27 22.70
CA VAL A 126 -60.70 -44.92 23.61
C VAL A 126 -61.67 -45.83 22.83
N LEU A 127 -62.10 -45.43 21.66
CA LEU A 127 -62.98 -46.23 20.81
C LEU A 127 -62.26 -47.47 20.24
N TYR A 128 -61.01 -47.35 19.86
CA TYR A 128 -60.17 -48.45 19.40
C TYR A 128 -59.90 -49.48 20.52
N GLU A 129 -59.59 -49.02 21.73
CA GLU A 129 -59.45 -49.91 22.91
C GLU A 129 -60.71 -50.71 23.21
N LYS A 130 -61.91 -50.14 22.84
CA LYS A 130 -63.19 -50.83 23.00
C LYS A 130 -63.59 -51.65 21.74
N GLY A 131 -62.75 -51.72 20.71
CA GLY A 131 -63.03 -52.46 19.49
C GLY A 131 -64.13 -51.83 18.56
N LEU A 132 -64.41 -50.50 18.75
CA LEU A 132 -65.49 -49.78 18.06
C LEU A 132 -65.05 -49.05 16.75
N VAL A 133 -63.74 -48.94 16.54
CA VAL A 133 -63.17 -48.35 15.32
C VAL A 133 -62.04 -49.23 14.78
N SER A 134 -61.75 -49.08 13.49
CA SER A 134 -60.67 -49.81 12.81
C SER A 134 -59.28 -49.36 13.22
N ARG A 135 -58.29 -50.23 13.01
CA ARG A 135 -56.90 -49.87 13.24
C ARG A 135 -56.47 -48.73 12.31
N GLU A 136 -56.94 -48.71 11.09
CA GLU A 136 -56.64 -47.66 10.09
C GLU A 136 -57.13 -46.28 10.58
N GLU A 137 -58.33 -46.18 11.14
CA GLU A 137 -58.88 -44.92 11.69
C GLU A 137 -58.05 -44.42 12.89
N TYR A 138 -57.65 -45.31 13.79
CA TYR A 138 -56.74 -45.00 14.91
C TYR A 138 -55.38 -44.51 14.43
N GLU A 139 -54.72 -45.23 13.48
CA GLU A 139 -53.42 -44.82 12.95
C GLU A 139 -53.48 -43.50 12.19
N LYS A 140 -54.57 -43.24 11.48
CA LYS A 140 -54.83 -41.97 10.80
C LYS A 140 -54.98 -40.79 11.79
N SER A 141 -55.73 -40.98 12.86
CA SER A 141 -55.86 -39.94 13.89
C SER A 141 -54.54 -39.68 14.64
N LEU A 142 -53.77 -40.70 14.90
CA LEU A 142 -52.41 -40.60 15.49
C LEU A 142 -51.48 -39.83 14.54
N GLN A 143 -51.52 -40.14 13.24
CA GLN A 143 -50.72 -39.43 12.24
C GLN A 143 -51.09 -37.94 12.19
N THR A 144 -52.38 -37.62 12.18
CA THR A 144 -52.88 -36.22 12.16
C THR A 144 -52.43 -35.46 13.41
N PHE A 145 -52.48 -36.07 14.59
CA PHE A 145 -51.97 -35.47 15.83
C PHE A 145 -50.47 -35.23 15.76
N ASN A 146 -49.68 -36.19 15.28
CA ASN A 146 -48.23 -36.03 15.16
C ASN A 146 -47.87 -34.92 14.17
N GLN A 147 -48.57 -34.82 13.02
CA GLN A 147 -48.38 -33.73 12.02
C GLN A 147 -48.68 -32.36 12.65
N ALA A 148 -49.81 -32.23 13.34
CA ALA A 148 -50.17 -30.98 14.03
C ALA A 148 -49.18 -30.60 15.13
N SER A 149 -48.64 -31.60 15.85
CA SER A 149 -47.60 -31.39 16.86
C SER A 149 -46.30 -30.87 16.27
N GLU A 150 -45.86 -31.41 15.13
CA GLU A 150 -44.67 -30.92 14.41
C GLU A 150 -44.87 -29.51 13.86
N GLU A 151 -46.11 -29.17 13.38
CA GLU A 151 -46.42 -27.80 12.91
C GLU A 151 -46.30 -26.77 14.07
N VAL A 152 -46.71 -27.12 15.30
CA VAL A 152 -46.52 -26.24 16.46
C VAL A 152 -45.03 -26.02 16.75
N LYS A 153 -44.20 -27.05 16.66
CA LYS A 153 -42.73 -26.90 16.82
C LYS A 153 -42.17 -25.99 15.75
N ALA A 154 -42.49 -26.24 14.50
CA ALA A 154 -42.02 -25.41 13.36
C ALA A 154 -42.47 -23.93 13.49
N ALA A 155 -43.74 -23.71 13.90
CA ALA A 155 -44.24 -22.34 14.11
C ALA A 155 -43.58 -21.66 15.30
N THR A 156 -43.25 -22.42 16.38
CA THR A 156 -42.51 -21.90 17.56
C THR A 156 -41.10 -21.51 17.17
N ASP A 157 -40.38 -22.39 16.48
CA ASP A 157 -39.01 -22.12 15.98
C ASP A 157 -38.98 -20.87 15.08
N ASN A 158 -39.95 -20.76 14.16
CA ASN A 158 -40.04 -19.57 13.29
C ASN A 158 -40.30 -18.28 14.08
N LEU A 159 -41.18 -18.30 15.08
CA LEU A 159 -41.44 -17.15 15.94
C LEU A 159 -40.17 -16.76 16.74
N GLU A 160 -39.42 -17.73 17.28
CA GLU A 160 -38.15 -17.46 17.98
C GLU A 160 -37.13 -16.83 17.04
N VAL A 161 -36.98 -17.32 15.81
CA VAL A 161 -36.08 -16.74 14.80
C VAL A 161 -36.48 -15.31 14.44
N VAL A 162 -37.74 -15.02 14.21
CA VAL A 162 -38.22 -13.67 13.90
C VAL A 162 -38.02 -12.72 15.09
N ARG A 163 -38.29 -13.15 16.31
CA ARG A 163 -38.21 -12.32 17.51
C ARG A 163 -36.81 -12.15 18.05
N ASP A 164 -36.06 -13.25 18.15
CA ASP A 164 -34.77 -13.31 18.85
C ASP A 164 -33.57 -13.52 17.92
N GLY A 165 -33.81 -13.77 16.60
CA GLY A 165 -32.78 -14.03 15.60
C GLY A 165 -32.16 -15.43 15.68
N VAL A 166 -32.64 -16.28 16.60
CA VAL A 166 -32.15 -17.62 16.82
C VAL A 166 -33.25 -18.51 17.36
N SER A 167 -33.32 -19.75 16.88
CA SER A 167 -34.17 -20.79 17.48
C SER A 167 -33.36 -21.58 18.50
N ARG A 168 -34.00 -22.05 19.54
CA ARG A 168 -33.39 -22.91 20.57
C ARG A 168 -32.90 -24.23 19.99
N SER A 169 -33.55 -24.73 18.96
CA SER A 169 -33.13 -25.94 18.24
C SER A 169 -31.79 -25.76 17.50
N ASN A 170 -31.40 -24.51 17.15
CA ASN A 170 -30.20 -24.16 16.40
C ASN A 170 -29.34 -23.09 17.09
N ALA A 171 -29.25 -23.11 18.41
CA ALA A 171 -28.53 -22.09 19.20
C ALA A 171 -27.04 -21.92 18.79
N SER A 172 -26.40 -22.97 18.27
CA SER A 172 -25.01 -22.91 17.77
C SER A 172 -24.86 -22.08 16.47
N ALA A 173 -25.93 -21.94 15.69
CA ALA A 173 -25.97 -21.16 14.44
C ALA A 173 -26.55 -19.75 14.67
N SER A 174 -26.43 -19.20 15.89
CA SER A 174 -27.00 -17.89 16.23
C SER A 174 -26.41 -16.77 15.37
N SER A 175 -27.27 -16.11 14.59
CA SER A 175 -26.95 -14.90 13.81
C SER A 175 -26.81 -13.64 14.68
N THR A 176 -27.15 -13.71 15.98
CA THR A 176 -26.99 -12.61 16.94
C THR A 176 -25.55 -12.44 17.43
N LEU A 177 -24.72 -13.49 17.30
CA LEU A 177 -23.29 -13.46 17.63
C LEU A 177 -22.47 -13.14 16.40
N ILE A 178 -21.89 -11.97 16.37
CA ILE A 178 -21.01 -11.55 15.26
C ILE A 178 -19.64 -12.18 15.48
N ARG A 179 -19.26 -13.05 14.53
CA ARG A 179 -18.03 -13.85 14.60
C ARG A 179 -17.05 -13.44 13.52
N SER A 180 -15.75 -13.53 13.82
CA SER A 180 -14.71 -13.35 12.81
C SER A 180 -14.81 -14.45 11.74
N THR A 181 -14.69 -14.04 10.48
CA THR A 181 -14.67 -14.96 9.33
C THR A 181 -13.28 -15.47 9.01
N ILE A 182 -12.24 -14.80 9.51
CA ILE A 182 -10.82 -15.16 9.35
C ILE A 182 -10.10 -15.08 10.70
N SER A 183 -8.94 -15.74 10.80
CA SER A 183 -8.02 -15.53 11.92
C SER A 183 -7.09 -14.36 11.61
N GLY A 184 -6.85 -13.47 12.58
CA GLY A 184 -6.00 -12.30 12.39
C GLY A 184 -6.06 -11.33 13.55
N ILE A 185 -5.72 -10.07 13.28
CA ILE A 185 -5.79 -8.97 14.24
C ILE A 185 -6.94 -8.04 13.83
N ILE A 186 -7.70 -7.57 14.81
CA ILE A 186 -8.72 -6.56 14.58
C ILE A 186 -8.03 -5.21 14.36
N LEU A 187 -8.21 -4.65 13.17
CA LEU A 187 -7.63 -3.35 12.81
C LEU A 187 -8.45 -2.19 13.36
N ASP A 188 -9.79 -2.30 13.26
CA ASP A 188 -10.73 -1.26 13.66
C ASP A 188 -12.09 -1.85 14.05
N ILE A 189 -12.79 -1.16 14.96
CA ILE A 189 -14.20 -1.41 15.35
C ILE A 189 -14.92 -0.06 15.29
N PRO A 190 -15.49 0.33 14.13
CA PRO A 190 -16.08 1.65 13.93
C PRO A 190 -17.41 1.86 14.65
N VAL A 191 -17.94 0.83 15.29
CA VAL A 191 -19.25 0.82 15.97
C VAL A 191 -19.13 0.84 17.49
N LYS A 192 -20.19 1.26 18.17
CA LYS A 192 -20.26 1.32 19.65
C LYS A 192 -21.49 0.57 20.15
N VAL A 193 -21.47 0.16 21.40
CA VAL A 193 -22.65 -0.37 22.10
C VAL A 193 -23.79 0.65 22.03
N GLY A 194 -24.98 0.17 21.65
CA GLY A 194 -26.16 1.01 21.38
C GLY A 194 -26.32 1.45 19.93
N ASN A 195 -25.29 1.29 19.07
CA ASN A 195 -25.46 1.60 17.65
C ASN A 195 -26.41 0.60 16.97
N SER A 196 -27.24 1.10 16.06
CA SER A 196 -28.03 0.28 15.14
C SER A 196 -27.15 -0.19 14.00
N VAL A 197 -27.27 -1.47 13.64
CA VAL A 197 -26.53 -2.10 12.54
C VAL A 197 -27.49 -2.74 11.56
N ILE A 198 -27.14 -2.70 10.30
CA ILE A 198 -27.94 -3.17 9.18
C ILE A 198 -27.18 -4.28 8.46
N LEU A 199 -27.87 -5.38 8.12
CA LEU A 199 -27.33 -6.47 7.31
C LEU A 199 -27.01 -5.98 5.89
N SER A 200 -26.01 -6.60 5.27
CA SER A 200 -25.71 -6.38 3.84
C SER A 200 -26.79 -6.99 2.95
N ASN A 201 -27.24 -6.25 1.95
CA ASN A 201 -28.17 -6.71 0.92
C ASN A 201 -27.84 -6.09 -0.44
N THR A 202 -28.62 -6.39 -1.49
CA THR A 202 -28.39 -5.91 -2.86
C THR A 202 -28.35 -4.37 -2.98
N PHE A 203 -28.97 -3.64 -2.05
CA PHE A 203 -29.08 -2.19 -2.09
C PHE A 203 -28.20 -1.48 -1.05
N ASN A 204 -27.63 -2.23 -0.11
CA ASN A 204 -26.83 -1.66 0.98
C ASN A 204 -25.68 -2.61 1.36
N ASP A 205 -24.47 -2.07 1.40
CA ASP A 205 -23.27 -2.81 1.79
C ASP A 205 -23.29 -3.32 3.24
N GLY A 206 -24.25 -2.87 4.05
CA GLY A 206 -24.37 -3.20 5.46
C GLY A 206 -23.36 -2.46 6.34
N THR A 207 -23.55 -2.57 7.64
CA THR A 207 -22.68 -1.92 8.65
C THR A 207 -21.44 -2.78 8.92
N THR A 208 -20.25 -2.24 8.77
CA THR A 208 -19.02 -2.90 9.21
C THR A 208 -18.93 -2.85 10.74
N ILE A 209 -18.85 -4.01 11.39
CA ILE A 209 -18.70 -4.15 12.85
C ILE A 209 -17.23 -4.09 13.25
N ALA A 210 -16.40 -4.82 12.54
CA ALA A 210 -14.96 -4.88 12.75
C ALA A 210 -14.24 -5.15 11.42
N THR A 211 -13.01 -4.71 11.32
CA THR A 211 -12.12 -5.06 10.23
C THR A 211 -11.02 -5.96 10.75
N VAL A 212 -10.88 -7.16 10.19
CA VAL A 212 -9.90 -8.17 10.61
C VAL A 212 -8.92 -8.44 9.48
N ALA A 213 -7.63 -8.52 9.79
CA ALA A 213 -6.60 -8.78 8.82
C ALA A 213 -5.47 -9.67 9.35
N ASN A 214 -4.81 -10.38 8.45
CA ASN A 214 -3.60 -11.13 8.77
C ASN A 214 -2.38 -10.20 8.64
N MET A 215 -1.84 -9.75 9.76
CA MET A 215 -0.65 -8.88 9.81
C MET A 215 0.68 -9.61 9.58
N GLY A 216 0.66 -10.93 9.39
CA GLY A 216 1.83 -11.71 8.99
C GLY A 216 2.11 -11.71 7.48
N ASP A 217 1.15 -11.29 6.66
CA ASP A 217 1.27 -11.19 5.20
C ASP A 217 0.94 -9.76 4.75
N LEU A 218 1.97 -8.96 4.64
CA LEU A 218 1.87 -7.55 4.28
C LEU A 218 2.30 -7.31 2.83
N ILE A 219 1.63 -6.38 2.18
CA ILE A 219 1.98 -5.87 0.87
C ILE A 219 2.26 -4.37 0.93
N PHE A 220 3.17 -3.94 0.10
CA PHE A 220 3.29 -2.54 -0.29
C PHE A 220 2.32 -2.29 -1.44
N ARG A 221 1.51 -1.24 -1.33
CA ARG A 221 0.66 -0.73 -2.40
C ARG A 221 1.06 0.70 -2.70
N GLY A 222 1.47 0.96 -3.93
CA GLY A 222 1.90 2.29 -4.38
C GLY A 222 1.42 2.58 -5.79
N ASN A 223 1.60 3.82 -6.22
CA ASN A 223 1.27 4.27 -7.56
C ASN A 223 2.54 4.77 -8.25
N ILE A 224 2.75 4.33 -9.49
CA ILE A 224 3.86 4.73 -10.33
C ILE A 224 3.35 5.47 -11.57
N ASP A 225 4.16 6.40 -12.06
CA ASP A 225 3.86 7.20 -13.26
C ASP A 225 3.94 6.37 -14.56
N GLU A 226 3.17 6.79 -15.56
CA GLU A 226 3.13 6.16 -16.89
C GLU A 226 4.52 6.10 -17.57
N THR A 227 5.36 7.09 -17.32
CA THR A 227 6.70 7.18 -17.93
C THR A 227 7.66 6.11 -17.40
N GLU A 228 7.42 5.59 -16.21
CA GLU A 228 8.30 4.63 -15.54
C GLU A 228 7.75 3.20 -15.53
N VAL A 229 6.41 3.04 -15.55
CA VAL A 229 5.76 1.71 -15.46
C VAL A 229 6.20 0.75 -16.58
N GLY A 230 6.51 1.29 -17.77
CA GLY A 230 6.98 0.49 -18.92
C GLY A 230 8.33 -0.21 -18.70
N GLN A 231 9.11 0.18 -17.68
CA GLN A 231 10.38 -0.45 -17.32
C GLN A 231 10.22 -1.51 -16.23
N LEU A 232 9.04 -1.63 -15.61
CA LEU A 232 8.78 -2.57 -14.53
C LEU A 232 8.40 -3.96 -15.05
N VAL A 233 8.93 -4.97 -14.39
CA VAL A 233 8.57 -6.38 -14.61
C VAL A 233 8.28 -7.02 -13.26
N THR A 234 7.25 -7.86 -13.21
CA THR A 234 6.95 -8.66 -12.00
C THR A 234 8.15 -9.52 -11.60
N GLY A 235 8.39 -9.62 -10.29
CA GLY A 235 9.56 -10.29 -9.74
C GLY A 235 10.76 -9.37 -9.47
N MET A 236 10.73 -8.10 -9.88
CA MET A 236 11.80 -7.16 -9.56
C MET A 236 11.98 -6.99 -8.06
N PRO A 237 13.24 -6.98 -7.58
CA PRO A 237 13.54 -6.74 -6.17
C PRO A 237 13.29 -5.26 -5.82
N MET A 238 12.76 -5.05 -4.63
CA MET A 238 12.47 -3.73 -4.10
C MET A 238 13.02 -3.60 -2.67
N LYS A 239 13.43 -2.40 -2.30
CA LYS A 239 13.78 -2.04 -0.93
C LYS A 239 12.72 -1.08 -0.40
N ILE A 240 12.09 -1.43 0.71
CA ILE A 240 11.03 -0.63 1.30
C ILE A 240 11.54 0.02 2.58
N THR A 241 11.36 1.33 2.66
CA THR A 241 11.61 2.12 3.86
C THR A 241 10.27 2.66 4.36
N ILE A 242 9.92 2.32 5.60
CA ILE A 242 8.67 2.76 6.24
C ILE A 242 8.96 4.04 7.01
N GLY A 243 8.16 5.09 6.80
CA GLY A 243 8.37 6.40 7.42
C GLY A 243 8.43 6.38 8.96
N ALA A 244 7.65 5.49 9.59
CA ALA A 244 7.65 5.30 11.03
C ALA A 244 8.82 4.43 11.56
N LEU A 245 9.58 3.76 10.68
CA LEU A 245 10.65 2.80 11.01
C LEU A 245 11.86 3.04 10.10
N GLN A 246 12.41 4.26 10.13
CA GLN A 246 13.45 4.72 9.19
C GLN A 246 14.77 3.93 9.27
N ASP A 247 15.06 3.33 10.42
CA ASP A 247 16.26 2.51 10.64
C ASP A 247 16.17 1.11 10.03
N TYR A 248 14.95 0.69 9.63
CA TYR A 248 14.71 -0.64 9.07
C TYR A 248 14.44 -0.56 7.57
N ARG A 249 15.12 -1.42 6.84
CA ARG A 249 14.89 -1.63 5.41
C ARG A 249 14.33 -3.04 5.21
N PHE A 250 13.18 -3.12 4.55
CA PHE A 250 12.52 -4.38 4.26
C PHE A 250 12.76 -4.75 2.80
N SER A 251 13.08 -5.99 2.55
CA SER A 251 13.11 -6.51 1.18
C SER A 251 11.69 -6.80 0.73
N ALA A 252 11.42 -6.54 -0.53
CA ALA A 252 10.14 -6.86 -1.17
C ALA A 252 10.35 -7.30 -2.60
N SER A 253 9.35 -7.95 -3.17
CA SER A 253 9.32 -8.33 -4.58
C SER A 253 8.04 -7.82 -5.24
N LEU A 254 8.17 -7.21 -6.42
CA LEU A 254 7.05 -6.71 -7.20
C LEU A 254 6.20 -7.89 -7.70
N GLU A 255 4.95 -7.97 -7.24
CA GLU A 255 4.04 -9.07 -7.61
C GLU A 255 3.02 -8.69 -8.68
N TYR A 256 2.58 -7.44 -8.66
CA TYR A 256 1.49 -6.99 -9.51
C TYR A 256 1.70 -5.57 -10.01
N ILE A 257 1.40 -5.38 -11.27
CA ILE A 257 1.33 -4.08 -11.95
C ILE A 257 -0.07 -3.98 -12.55
N SER A 258 -0.81 -2.93 -12.23
CA SER A 258 -2.16 -2.74 -12.76
C SER A 258 -2.12 -2.60 -14.29
N PRO A 259 -2.95 -3.35 -15.04
CA PRO A 259 -3.06 -3.16 -16.49
C PRO A 259 -3.85 -1.89 -16.88
N LYS A 260 -4.47 -1.21 -15.90
CA LYS A 260 -5.27 -0.01 -16.11
C LYS A 260 -4.71 1.14 -15.29
N ALA A 261 -4.52 2.28 -15.95
CA ALA A 261 -4.19 3.53 -15.29
C ALA A 261 -5.38 4.09 -14.51
N THR A 262 -5.08 4.78 -13.43
CA THR A 262 -6.02 5.63 -12.69
C THR A 262 -5.51 7.06 -12.77
N GLU A 263 -6.34 7.98 -13.22
CA GLU A 263 -5.99 9.40 -13.24
C GLU A 263 -6.04 9.95 -11.81
N SER A 264 -4.95 10.53 -11.37
CA SER A 264 -4.81 11.19 -10.08
C SER A 264 -4.07 12.50 -10.26
N ASN A 265 -4.66 13.61 -9.83
CA ASN A 265 -4.08 14.96 -9.94
C ASN A 265 -3.62 15.34 -11.37
N GLY A 266 -4.34 14.85 -12.40
CA GLY A 266 -4.02 15.13 -13.81
C GLY A 266 -2.87 14.32 -14.39
N ALA A 267 -2.37 13.30 -13.68
CA ALA A 267 -1.36 12.36 -14.15
C ALA A 267 -1.92 10.92 -14.18
N ASN A 268 -1.55 10.17 -15.20
CA ASN A 268 -1.84 8.74 -15.28
C ASN A 268 -0.91 7.96 -14.36
N GLN A 269 -1.50 7.26 -13.41
CA GLN A 269 -0.78 6.43 -12.44
C GLN A 269 -1.24 4.97 -12.52
N PHE A 270 -0.30 4.06 -12.35
CA PHE A 270 -0.55 2.62 -12.31
C PHE A 270 -0.32 2.09 -10.91
N GLU A 271 -1.31 1.38 -10.37
CA GLU A 271 -1.16 0.71 -9.07
C GLU A 271 -0.15 -0.44 -9.21
N ILE A 272 0.77 -0.51 -8.25
CA ILE A 272 1.68 -1.64 -8.08
C ILE A 272 1.51 -2.24 -6.69
N LYS A 273 1.73 -3.58 -6.61
CA LYS A 273 1.75 -4.30 -5.34
C LYS A 273 3.01 -5.13 -5.23
N ALA A 274 3.63 -5.10 -4.06
CA ALA A 274 4.80 -5.91 -3.77
C ALA A 274 4.65 -6.65 -2.45
N ALA A 275 5.06 -7.93 -2.42
CA ALA A 275 5.12 -8.70 -1.18
C ALA A 275 6.26 -8.19 -0.31
N VAL A 276 5.96 -7.87 0.94
CA VAL A 276 6.95 -7.39 1.92
C VAL A 276 7.46 -8.56 2.74
N HIS A 277 8.76 -8.80 2.71
CA HIS A 277 9.39 -9.84 3.53
C HIS A 277 9.74 -9.27 4.90
N LEU A 278 8.97 -9.69 5.91
CA LEU A 278 9.18 -9.25 7.28
C LEU A 278 10.39 -9.96 7.89
N SER A 279 11.40 -9.21 8.28
CA SER A 279 12.57 -9.70 9.01
C SER A 279 12.44 -9.29 10.48
N GLY A 280 12.37 -10.29 11.38
CA GLY A 280 12.64 -10.10 12.81
C GLY A 280 11.65 -9.22 13.60
N GLY A 281 10.42 -9.71 13.86
CA GLY A 281 9.60 -9.22 15.00
C GLY A 281 9.10 -7.77 14.95
N SER A 282 9.26 -7.06 13.85
CA SER A 282 8.82 -5.66 13.69
C SER A 282 7.31 -5.57 13.70
N ARG A 283 6.75 -4.83 14.66
CA ARG A 283 5.31 -4.54 14.73
C ARG A 283 4.97 -3.43 13.73
N ILE A 284 4.70 -3.80 12.49
CA ILE A 284 4.23 -2.88 11.46
C ILE A 284 2.71 -2.73 11.61
N ARG A 285 2.22 -1.50 11.48
CA ARG A 285 0.77 -1.22 11.47
C ARG A 285 0.29 -1.04 10.03
N SER A 286 -0.94 -1.47 9.77
CA SER A 286 -1.62 -1.19 8.50
C SER A 286 -1.73 0.33 8.28
N GLY A 287 -1.56 0.77 7.02
CA GLY A 287 -1.67 2.16 6.63
C GLY A 287 -0.38 2.99 6.81
N TYR A 288 0.73 2.41 7.27
CA TYR A 288 1.99 3.13 7.32
C TYR A 288 2.44 3.56 5.94
N SER A 289 2.82 4.83 5.81
CA SER A 289 3.44 5.35 4.58
C SER A 289 4.83 4.73 4.40
N ALA A 290 5.12 4.35 3.17
CA ALA A 290 6.38 3.73 2.82
C ALA A 290 6.87 4.21 1.45
N ASN A 291 8.19 4.23 1.28
CA ASN A 291 8.86 4.45 0.02
C ASN A 291 9.50 3.14 -0.42
N ALA A 292 9.19 2.76 -1.65
CA ALA A 292 9.75 1.58 -2.29
C ALA A 292 10.76 2.00 -3.35
N GLU A 293 12.00 1.61 -3.18
CA GLU A 293 13.08 1.77 -4.15
C GLU A 293 13.13 0.52 -5.01
N ILE A 294 12.89 0.68 -6.32
CA ILE A 294 12.85 -0.41 -7.31
C ILE A 294 14.11 -0.33 -8.15
N GLU A 295 14.85 -1.43 -8.25
CA GLU A 295 16.03 -1.56 -9.09
C GLU A 295 15.58 -1.84 -10.54
N LEU A 296 15.67 -0.82 -11.40
CA LEU A 296 15.29 -0.91 -12.82
C LEU A 296 16.36 -1.59 -13.67
N ALA A 297 17.62 -1.27 -13.41
CA ALA A 297 18.77 -1.84 -14.10
C ALA A 297 20.01 -1.74 -13.23
N SER A 298 20.91 -2.70 -13.35
CA SER A 298 22.22 -2.64 -12.67
C SER A 298 23.36 -3.07 -13.59
N ALA A 299 24.50 -2.42 -13.44
CA ALA A 299 25.76 -2.79 -14.05
C ALA A 299 26.82 -2.92 -12.96
N ARG A 300 27.42 -4.12 -12.84
CA ARG A 300 28.38 -4.42 -11.75
C ARG A 300 29.80 -4.46 -12.27
N GLN A 301 30.73 -3.97 -11.43
CA GLN A 301 32.17 -3.95 -11.73
C GLN A 301 32.50 -3.31 -13.09
N VAL A 302 31.80 -2.24 -13.44
CA VAL A 302 32.01 -1.46 -14.64
C VAL A 302 32.90 -0.23 -14.38
N ILE A 303 33.53 0.29 -15.42
CA ILE A 303 34.28 1.57 -15.32
C ILE A 303 33.26 2.69 -15.17
N THR A 304 33.37 3.47 -14.09
CA THR A 304 32.46 4.56 -13.76
C THR A 304 33.17 5.90 -13.74
N LEU A 305 32.48 6.93 -14.18
CA LEU A 305 32.86 8.34 -14.03
C LEU A 305 31.67 9.14 -13.53
N PRO A 306 31.88 10.23 -12.78
CA PRO A 306 30.83 11.20 -12.52
C PRO A 306 30.28 11.74 -13.84
N GLU A 307 28.94 11.82 -13.97
CA GLU A 307 28.27 12.31 -15.18
C GLU A 307 28.70 13.74 -15.52
N SER A 308 29.07 14.53 -14.50
CA SER A 308 29.59 15.89 -14.65
C SER A 308 30.92 15.99 -15.41
N ALA A 309 31.65 14.88 -15.58
CA ALA A 309 32.91 14.83 -16.33
C ALA A 309 32.68 14.54 -17.84
N ILE A 310 31.43 14.32 -18.26
CA ILE A 310 31.09 13.92 -19.62
C ILE A 310 30.42 15.09 -20.34
N ALA A 311 30.87 15.33 -21.56
CA ALA A 311 30.27 16.28 -22.45
C ALA A 311 29.32 15.58 -23.45
N PHE A 312 28.03 15.95 -23.41
CA PHE A 312 26.99 15.44 -24.29
C PHE A 312 26.81 16.42 -25.46
N GLU A 313 27.04 15.98 -26.69
CA GLU A 313 26.86 16.79 -27.90
C GLU A 313 25.96 16.03 -28.89
N GLY A 314 24.67 16.36 -28.89
CA GLY A 314 23.68 15.63 -29.67
C GLY A 314 23.59 14.16 -29.24
N ASN A 315 23.89 13.24 -30.15
CA ASN A 315 23.90 11.78 -29.82
C ASN A 315 25.28 11.25 -29.44
N ASP A 316 26.32 12.09 -29.45
CA ASP A 316 27.67 11.69 -29.15
C ASP A 316 28.11 12.11 -27.73
N THR A 317 28.91 11.28 -27.12
CA THR A 317 29.45 11.52 -25.78
C THR A 317 30.97 11.62 -25.84
N TYR A 318 31.52 12.61 -25.14
CA TYR A 318 32.94 12.90 -25.14
C TYR A 318 33.45 13.09 -23.71
N VAL A 319 34.73 12.78 -23.53
CA VAL A 319 35.50 13.13 -22.31
C VAL A 319 36.74 13.91 -22.74
N TYR A 320 37.28 14.67 -21.79
CA TYR A 320 38.53 15.40 -21.98
C TYR A 320 39.61 14.73 -21.13
N ILE A 321 40.55 14.05 -21.79
CA ILE A 321 41.67 13.34 -21.12
C ILE A 321 42.77 14.33 -20.85
N VAL A 322 43.31 14.31 -19.62
CA VAL A 322 44.43 15.12 -19.21
C VAL A 322 45.72 14.55 -19.82
N LYS A 323 46.44 15.32 -20.61
CA LYS A 323 47.72 14.94 -21.24
C LYS A 323 48.93 15.49 -20.53
N GLY A 324 48.74 16.46 -19.67
CA GLY A 324 49.78 17.15 -18.93
C GLY A 324 49.50 18.64 -18.80
N ASN A 325 50.49 19.40 -18.31
CA ASN A 325 50.37 20.83 -18.13
C ASN A 325 51.42 21.54 -19.02
N ASP A 326 51.00 22.64 -19.64
CA ASP A 326 51.88 23.58 -20.34
C ASP A 326 51.88 24.88 -19.50
N GLY A 327 52.85 24.97 -18.58
CA GLY A 327 52.89 26.03 -17.58
C GLY A 327 51.69 25.92 -16.63
N GLU A 328 50.88 26.97 -16.51
CA GLU A 328 49.67 27.03 -15.67
C GLU A 328 48.42 26.48 -16.37
N HIS A 329 48.50 26.06 -17.64
CA HIS A 329 47.38 25.57 -18.41
C HIS A 329 47.39 24.02 -18.47
N GLN A 330 46.24 23.41 -18.18
CA GLN A 330 46.02 21.98 -18.38
C GLN A 330 45.75 21.69 -19.83
N LEU A 331 46.41 20.68 -20.40
CA LEU A 331 46.19 20.22 -21.78
C LEU A 331 45.23 19.05 -21.82
N PHE A 332 44.18 19.18 -22.65
CA PHE A 332 43.15 18.18 -22.78
C PHE A 332 43.09 17.61 -24.20
N GLU A 333 42.91 16.30 -24.31
CA GLU A 333 42.55 15.60 -25.52
C GLU A 333 41.06 15.23 -25.47
N ARG A 334 40.29 15.76 -26.40
CA ARG A 334 38.88 15.38 -26.56
C ARG A 334 38.81 13.99 -27.17
N ARG A 335 38.13 13.06 -26.50
CA ARG A 335 37.96 11.68 -26.97
C ARG A 335 36.49 11.27 -26.94
N LYS A 336 36.03 10.67 -28.02
CA LYS A 336 34.68 10.08 -28.07
C LYS A 336 34.66 8.79 -27.26
N ILE A 337 33.61 8.61 -26.44
CA ILE A 337 33.38 7.45 -25.62
C ILE A 337 32.02 6.83 -25.90
N THR A 338 31.84 5.59 -25.48
CA THR A 338 30.51 4.95 -25.43
C THR A 338 30.10 4.76 -23.99
N THR A 339 29.00 5.35 -23.62
CA THR A 339 28.43 5.26 -22.28
C THR A 339 27.40 4.14 -22.19
N GLY A 340 27.09 3.72 -20.96
CA GLY A 340 26.05 2.74 -20.66
C GLY A 340 25.03 3.26 -19.68
N LEU A 341 24.84 2.50 -18.58
CA LEU A 341 23.87 2.84 -17.53
C LEU A 341 24.34 4.07 -16.75
N SER A 342 23.39 4.95 -16.40
CA SER A 342 23.62 6.08 -15.48
C SER A 342 22.61 6.01 -14.31
N ASP A 343 23.06 6.39 -13.12
CA ASP A 343 22.23 6.60 -11.93
C ASP A 343 21.95 8.09 -11.63
N GLY A 344 22.35 8.98 -12.58
CA GLY A 344 22.23 10.44 -12.44
C GLY A 344 23.40 11.09 -11.69
N ILE A 345 24.31 10.31 -11.09
CA ILE A 345 25.54 10.77 -10.42
C ILE A 345 26.76 10.23 -11.17
N ASN A 346 26.77 8.93 -11.40
CA ASN A 346 27.81 8.22 -12.12
C ASN A 346 27.25 7.56 -13.36
N ILE A 347 28.10 7.41 -14.37
CA ILE A 347 27.76 6.77 -15.62
C ILE A 347 28.78 5.69 -15.99
N GLU A 348 28.29 4.59 -16.52
CA GLU A 348 29.09 3.50 -17.04
C GLU A 348 29.82 3.93 -18.33
N ILE A 349 31.10 3.61 -18.40
CA ILE A 349 31.88 3.74 -19.63
C ILE A 349 32.13 2.37 -20.23
N LYS A 350 31.50 2.10 -21.37
CA LYS A 350 31.65 0.83 -22.09
C LYS A 350 32.94 0.75 -22.90
N SER A 351 33.35 1.89 -23.49
CA SER A 351 34.58 1.96 -24.30
C SER A 351 35.09 3.40 -24.47
N GLY A 352 36.36 3.55 -24.86
CA GLY A 352 36.99 4.82 -25.20
C GLY A 352 37.96 5.35 -24.16
N ILE A 353 37.98 4.79 -22.96
CA ILE A 353 38.88 5.23 -21.87
C ILE A 353 39.35 4.05 -21.05
N SER A 354 40.56 4.16 -20.49
CA SER A 354 41.17 3.20 -19.58
C SER A 354 41.05 3.69 -18.13
N SER A 355 40.98 2.75 -17.16
CA SER A 355 40.98 3.06 -15.71
C SER A 355 42.24 3.77 -15.19
N LYS A 356 43.32 3.87 -16.01
CA LYS A 356 44.55 4.56 -15.67
C LYS A 356 44.62 5.99 -16.24
N GLU A 357 43.75 6.38 -17.10
CA GLU A 357 43.72 7.71 -17.71
C GLU A 357 43.03 8.71 -16.80
N LYS A 358 43.55 9.93 -16.71
CA LYS A 358 42.91 11.01 -15.98
C LYS A 358 41.98 11.81 -16.90
N VAL A 359 40.82 12.14 -16.37
CA VAL A 359 39.77 12.87 -17.09
C VAL A 359 39.52 14.19 -16.41
N ARG A 360 39.22 15.21 -17.18
CA ARG A 360 38.82 16.52 -16.69
C ARG A 360 37.48 16.41 -15.94
N GLY A 361 37.49 16.83 -14.68
CA GLY A 361 36.30 16.97 -13.83
C GLY A 361 35.68 18.35 -13.91
N GLN A 362 35.13 18.79 -12.79
CA GLN A 362 34.56 20.13 -12.68
C GLN A 362 35.66 21.20 -12.60
N LYS A 363 35.28 22.42 -13.03
CA LYS A 363 36.14 23.59 -12.89
C LYS A 363 36.30 23.92 -11.40
N ILE A 364 37.56 24.00 -10.92
CA ILE A 364 37.84 24.46 -9.57
C ILE A 364 37.62 25.98 -9.58
N LEU A 365 36.60 26.44 -8.89
CA LEU A 365 36.42 27.88 -8.64
C LEU A 365 37.33 28.25 -7.48
N ASP A 366 38.32 29.10 -7.76
CA ASP A 366 39.07 29.74 -6.68
C ASP A 366 38.09 30.51 -5.79
N THR A 367 37.86 30.02 -4.60
CA THR A 367 37.15 30.78 -3.56
C THR A 367 38.07 31.96 -3.24
N PRO A 368 37.62 33.23 -3.33
CA PRO A 368 38.40 34.34 -2.85
C PRO A 368 38.70 34.09 -1.38
N GLU A 369 40.00 34.06 -0.99
CA GLU A 369 40.40 34.14 0.41
C GLU A 369 39.77 35.41 0.97
N GLU A 370 38.86 35.25 1.93
CA GLU A 370 38.36 36.36 2.73
C GLU A 370 39.56 36.94 3.52
N GLU A 371 39.98 38.19 3.13
CA GLU A 371 40.84 39.03 3.95
C GLU A 371 40.03 39.66 5.10
#